data_315dbf34af5214c6b18db2d7119e18bc
#
_entry.id   315dbf34af5214c6b18db2d7119e18bc
#
_cell.length_a   1.000
_cell.length_b   1.000
_cell.length_c   1.000
_cell.angle_alpha   90.00
_cell.angle_beta   90.00
_cell.angle_gamma   90.00
#
_symmetry.space_group_name_H-M   'P 1'
#
loop_
_entity.id
_entity.type
_entity.pdbx_description
1 polymer ?
#
loop_
_entity_poly.entity_id
_entity_poly.type
_entity_poly.pdbx_seq_one_letter_code
_entity_poly.pdbx_strand_id
1 'polypeptide(L)'
;ADGGDLVSFLYPTYRFEARQLAQGTLPYWNPHLYGGAPFISDIQAGLFYPPNLVLFLVQPEFPYVSLQWLAIGHLYWAGLGMYVLLRVLRWNGAPVGRPAALLAALAFQFSDPLLLHLGNLNLIAVLSWLPWVAAVYTRALEGRSVAWAALAALLLAVANYAGHAQSSVYIGLALLVFTLIWMWNDSTAREANESWTIRLRPLLVLGMVLVLAALLTAPVLFPALEHAGYTERGDFTYQDQALFSLAPTQALGLLTPGFFGRGPALHWGLWDRVETPYAGVVTLLLAIGAVLLAGDVVRRQLWPWLGVAIFGFLTALGVYAILHGWLTVIVPGFDQFRAPAR
;
A
#
# COMPACT_ATOMS: atom_id res chain seq x y z
N ALA A 1 -24.29 -4.09 9.45
CA ALA A 1 -23.35 -4.07 8.36
C ALA A 1 -22.80 -5.48 8.23
N ASP A 2 -23.07 -6.08 7.11
CA ASP A 2 -22.52 -7.37 6.76
C ASP A 2 -20.99 -7.20 6.80
N GLY A 3 -20.30 -8.05 7.56
CA GLY A 3 -18.87 -7.85 7.88
C GLY A 3 -17.93 -8.03 6.68
N GLY A 4 -18.46 -8.07 5.46
CA GLY A 4 -17.71 -8.19 4.22
C GLY A 4 -16.70 -9.33 4.26
N ASP A 5 -15.57 -9.14 3.60
CA ASP A 5 -14.48 -10.13 3.52
C ASP A 5 -13.94 -10.55 4.90
N LEU A 6 -14.08 -9.70 5.91
CA LEU A 6 -13.60 -10.00 7.25
C LEU A 6 -14.35 -11.18 7.89
N VAL A 7 -15.68 -11.26 7.68
CA VAL A 7 -16.52 -12.33 8.23
C VAL A 7 -16.56 -13.55 7.32
N SER A 8 -16.76 -13.31 6.00
CA SER A 8 -17.03 -14.38 5.05
C SER A 8 -15.77 -15.12 4.58
N PHE A 9 -14.63 -14.46 4.61
CA PHE A 9 -13.37 -15.01 4.10
C PHE A 9 -12.27 -15.05 5.16
N LEU A 10 -11.86 -13.91 5.74
CA LEU A 10 -10.67 -13.86 6.58
C LEU A 10 -10.82 -14.61 7.91
N TYR A 11 -11.97 -14.45 8.59
CA TYR A 11 -12.15 -15.12 9.86
C TYR A 11 -12.10 -16.66 9.76
N PRO A 12 -12.86 -17.34 8.87
CA PRO A 12 -12.75 -18.78 8.71
C PRO A 12 -11.37 -19.22 8.21
N THR A 13 -10.73 -18.46 7.32
CA THR A 13 -9.38 -18.71 6.81
C THR A 13 -8.35 -18.70 7.94
N TYR A 14 -8.32 -17.65 8.73
CA TYR A 14 -7.39 -17.49 9.85
C TYR A 14 -7.64 -18.52 10.97
N ARG A 15 -8.89 -18.90 11.20
CA ARG A 15 -9.22 -19.98 12.14
C ARG A 15 -8.70 -21.34 11.66
N PHE A 16 -8.77 -21.60 10.37
CA PHE A 16 -8.20 -22.80 9.76
C PHE A 16 -6.68 -22.82 9.94
N GLU A 17 -5.98 -21.74 9.62
CA GLU A 17 -4.53 -21.58 9.78
C GLU A 17 -4.09 -21.82 11.23
N ALA A 18 -4.74 -21.13 12.16
CA ALA A 18 -4.41 -21.22 13.57
C ALA A 18 -4.54 -22.67 14.10
N ARG A 19 -5.58 -23.40 13.68
CA ARG A 19 -5.77 -24.82 14.05
C ARG A 19 -4.70 -25.72 13.46
N GLN A 20 -4.34 -25.51 12.18
CA GLN A 20 -3.27 -26.29 11.54
C GLN A 20 -1.93 -26.06 12.23
N LEU A 21 -1.58 -24.82 12.50
CA LEU A 21 -0.35 -24.46 13.20
C LEU A 21 -0.32 -25.02 14.65
N ALA A 22 -1.46 -25.01 15.37
CA ALA A 22 -1.57 -25.60 16.70
C ALA A 22 -1.34 -27.12 16.69
N GLN A 23 -1.58 -27.78 15.57
CA GLN A 23 -1.30 -29.21 15.35
C GLN A 23 0.13 -29.46 14.85
N GLY A 24 0.95 -28.42 14.71
CA GLY A 24 2.31 -28.51 14.19
C GLY A 24 2.38 -28.74 12.66
N THR A 25 1.29 -28.47 11.92
CA THR A 25 1.21 -28.67 10.48
C THR A 25 1.08 -27.34 9.75
N LEU A 26 1.75 -27.21 8.58
CA LEU A 26 1.55 -26.08 7.70
C LEU A 26 0.32 -26.32 6.81
N PRO A 27 -0.55 -25.33 6.63
CA PRO A 27 -1.74 -25.46 5.77
C PRO A 27 -1.39 -25.39 4.29
N TYR A 28 -0.94 -26.48 3.68
CA TYR A 28 -0.68 -26.55 2.24
C TYR A 28 -1.95 -26.65 1.40
N TRP A 29 -2.99 -27.30 1.93
CA TRP A 29 -4.24 -27.59 1.27
C TRP A 29 -5.42 -27.28 2.20
N ASN A 30 -6.42 -26.54 1.68
CA ASN A 30 -7.67 -26.30 2.38
C ASN A 30 -8.80 -27.14 1.76
N PRO A 31 -9.29 -28.17 2.45
CA PRO A 31 -10.35 -29.01 1.96
C PRO A 31 -11.74 -28.36 2.01
N HIS A 32 -11.87 -27.21 2.68
CA HIS A 32 -13.16 -26.57 2.96
C HIS A 32 -13.55 -25.50 1.92
N LEU A 33 -12.64 -25.15 0.98
CA LEU A 33 -12.89 -24.18 -0.07
C LEU A 33 -12.97 -24.88 -1.42
N TYR A 34 -14.02 -24.63 -2.21
CA TYR A 34 -14.18 -25.11 -3.59
C TYR A 34 -14.00 -26.63 -3.80
N GLY A 35 -14.30 -27.44 -2.79
CA GLY A 35 -14.03 -28.89 -2.83
C GLY A 35 -12.56 -29.27 -2.59
N GLY A 36 -11.73 -28.30 -2.20
CA GLY A 36 -10.31 -28.41 -1.92
C GLY A 36 -9.47 -27.49 -2.81
N ALA A 37 -8.63 -26.66 -2.20
CA ALA A 37 -7.78 -25.70 -2.91
C ALA A 37 -6.37 -25.64 -2.31
N PRO A 38 -5.32 -25.37 -3.14
CA PRO A 38 -3.99 -25.07 -2.66
C PRO A 38 -4.02 -23.83 -1.76
N PHE A 39 -3.57 -23.96 -0.50
CA PHE A 39 -3.73 -22.89 0.47
C PHE A 39 -2.50 -21.97 0.56
N ILE A 40 -1.29 -22.53 0.49
CA ILE A 40 -0.06 -21.74 0.60
C ILE A 40 0.10 -20.74 -0.56
N SER A 41 -0.56 -20.97 -1.69
CA SER A 41 -0.59 -20.08 -2.84
C SER A 41 -1.58 -18.93 -2.71
N ASP A 42 -2.47 -18.96 -1.71
CA ASP A 42 -3.39 -17.87 -1.44
C ASP A 42 -2.68 -16.77 -0.64
N ILE A 43 -2.18 -15.76 -1.36
CA ILE A 43 -1.55 -14.59 -0.74
C ILE A 43 -2.46 -13.94 0.31
N GLN A 44 -3.79 -13.92 0.06
CA GLN A 44 -4.75 -13.26 0.95
C GLN A 44 -4.88 -13.95 2.31
N ALA A 45 -4.48 -15.21 2.41
CA ALA A 45 -4.42 -15.92 3.66
C ALA A 45 -3.52 -15.23 4.70
N GLY A 46 -2.44 -14.58 4.27
CA GLY A 46 -1.55 -13.85 5.17
C GLY A 46 -0.83 -14.75 6.19
N LEU A 47 -0.60 -16.03 5.84
CA LEU A 47 -0.08 -17.06 6.72
C LEU A 47 1.23 -16.67 7.43
N PHE A 48 2.18 -16.09 6.70
CA PHE A 48 3.49 -15.71 7.24
C PHE A 48 3.56 -14.26 7.73
N TYR A 49 2.42 -13.59 7.82
CA TYR A 49 2.39 -12.23 8.35
C TYR A 49 2.61 -12.23 9.87
N PRO A 50 3.66 -11.56 10.39
CA PRO A 50 4.03 -11.68 11.80
C PRO A 50 2.90 -11.39 12.80
N PRO A 51 2.06 -10.33 12.64
CA PRO A 51 0.94 -10.11 13.55
C PRO A 51 -0.09 -11.25 13.54
N ASN A 52 -0.35 -11.87 12.38
CA ASN A 52 -1.24 -13.02 12.27
C ASN A 52 -0.63 -14.24 12.97
N LEU A 53 0.66 -14.52 12.73
CA LEU A 53 1.36 -15.61 13.38
C LEU A 53 1.32 -15.48 14.91
N VAL A 54 1.54 -14.27 15.43
CA VAL A 54 1.43 -14.04 16.88
C VAL A 54 0.02 -14.38 17.37
N LEU A 55 -1.03 -13.93 16.70
CA LEU A 55 -2.41 -14.28 17.07
C LEU A 55 -2.66 -15.79 17.01
N PHE A 56 -2.24 -16.46 15.92
CA PHE A 56 -2.49 -17.88 15.69
C PHE A 56 -1.78 -18.76 16.72
N LEU A 57 -0.56 -18.42 17.09
CA LEU A 57 0.24 -19.19 18.05
C LEU A 57 -0.17 -18.95 19.51
N VAL A 58 -0.56 -17.70 19.83
CA VAL A 58 -0.96 -17.34 21.21
C VAL A 58 -2.38 -17.77 21.52
N GLN A 59 -3.29 -17.65 20.55
CA GLN A 59 -4.71 -17.95 20.74
C GLN A 59 -5.31 -18.67 19.53
N PRO A 60 -5.05 -19.97 19.31
CA PRO A 60 -5.54 -20.70 18.14
C PRO A 60 -7.07 -20.64 17.95
N GLU A 61 -7.82 -20.59 19.06
CA GLU A 61 -9.29 -20.48 19.09
C GLU A 61 -9.77 -19.03 19.30
N PHE A 62 -9.08 -18.06 18.70
CA PHE A 62 -9.40 -16.64 18.88
C PHE A 62 -10.85 -16.30 18.43
N PRO A 63 -11.55 -15.42 19.17
CA PRO A 63 -12.88 -14.94 18.78
C PRO A 63 -12.77 -13.90 17.64
N TYR A 64 -13.87 -13.66 16.95
CA TYR A 64 -13.95 -12.67 15.85
C TYR A 64 -13.44 -11.27 16.26
N VAL A 65 -13.69 -10.85 17.50
CA VAL A 65 -13.23 -9.55 18.02
C VAL A 65 -11.70 -9.37 17.94
N SER A 66 -10.93 -10.46 17.91
CA SER A 66 -9.47 -10.40 17.74
C SER A 66 -9.06 -9.79 16.40
N LEU A 67 -9.84 -10.01 15.33
CA LEU A 67 -9.60 -9.37 14.02
C LEU A 67 -9.91 -7.86 14.07
N GLN A 68 -10.89 -7.45 14.86
CA GLN A 68 -11.17 -6.03 15.08
C GLN A 68 -10.00 -5.34 15.80
N TRP A 69 -9.41 -6.00 16.81
CA TRP A 69 -8.20 -5.49 17.47
C TRP A 69 -7.00 -5.44 16.55
N LEU A 70 -6.84 -6.43 15.64
CA LEU A 70 -5.81 -6.37 14.62
C LEU A 70 -6.02 -5.15 13.69
N ALA A 71 -7.25 -4.90 13.25
CA ALA A 71 -7.57 -3.74 12.42
C ALA A 71 -7.23 -2.43 13.13
N ILE A 72 -7.64 -2.26 14.39
CA ILE A 72 -7.31 -1.09 15.22
C ILE A 72 -5.79 -0.95 15.38
N GLY A 73 -5.10 -2.06 15.64
CA GLY A 73 -3.64 -2.10 15.75
C GLY A 73 -2.94 -1.61 14.49
N HIS A 74 -3.43 -2.00 13.31
CA HIS A 74 -2.88 -1.54 12.01
C HIS A 74 -3.15 -0.05 11.77
N LEU A 75 -4.31 0.48 12.15
CA LEU A 75 -4.56 1.92 12.08
C LEU A 75 -3.57 2.69 12.98
N TYR A 76 -3.37 2.23 14.20
CA TYR A 76 -2.40 2.83 15.11
C TYR A 76 -0.97 2.75 14.54
N TRP A 77 -0.60 1.58 13.98
CA TRP A 77 0.70 1.35 13.34
C TRP A 77 0.92 2.28 12.14
N ALA A 78 -0.11 2.50 11.32
CA ALA A 78 -0.11 3.43 10.20
C ALA A 78 0.17 4.88 10.66
N GLY A 79 -0.55 5.34 11.68
CA GLY A 79 -0.35 6.68 12.25
C GLY A 79 1.04 6.86 12.86
N LEU A 80 1.51 5.88 13.63
CA LEU A 80 2.86 5.89 14.20
C LEU A 80 3.93 5.93 13.12
N GLY A 81 3.77 5.14 12.05
CA GLY A 81 4.67 5.13 10.90
C GLY A 81 4.73 6.49 10.21
N MET A 82 3.59 7.14 10.00
CA MET A 82 3.53 8.48 9.40
C MET A 82 4.19 9.52 10.30
N TYR A 83 3.97 9.46 11.62
CA TYR A 83 4.69 10.32 12.56
C TYR A 83 6.21 10.13 12.46
N VAL A 84 6.68 8.88 12.48
CA VAL A 84 8.10 8.55 12.35
C VAL A 84 8.68 9.03 11.03
N LEU A 85 7.99 8.79 9.91
CA LEU A 85 8.39 9.27 8.59
C LEU A 85 8.68 10.78 8.61
N LEU A 86 7.75 11.58 9.11
CA LEU A 86 7.91 13.04 9.15
C LEU A 86 8.97 13.51 10.14
N ARG A 87 9.24 12.75 11.20
CA ARG A 87 10.33 13.02 12.13
C ARG A 87 11.71 12.62 11.57
N VAL A 88 11.71 11.67 10.63
CA VAL A 88 12.92 11.22 9.92
C VAL A 88 13.28 12.17 8.78
N LEU A 89 12.29 12.63 8.04
CA LEU A 89 12.48 13.59 6.93
C LEU A 89 13.07 14.91 7.44
N ARG A 90 13.99 15.44 6.65
CA ARG A 90 14.61 16.73 6.94
C ARG A 90 14.25 17.75 5.87
N TRP A 91 13.59 18.80 6.28
CA TRP A 91 13.19 19.91 5.43
C TRP A 91 14.10 21.10 5.74
N ASN A 92 14.89 21.52 4.76
CA ASN A 92 15.91 22.56 4.96
C ASN A 92 16.81 22.27 6.17
N GLY A 93 17.23 20.99 6.33
CA GLY A 93 18.10 20.52 7.41
C GLY A 93 17.41 20.24 8.76
N ALA A 94 16.17 20.65 8.96
CA ALA A 94 15.41 20.43 10.19
C ALA A 94 14.33 19.35 10.04
N PRO A 95 14.03 18.55 11.08
CA PRO A 95 12.90 17.63 11.08
C PRO A 95 11.58 18.42 11.16
N VAL A 96 10.49 17.84 10.63
CA VAL A 96 9.13 18.39 10.78
C VAL A 96 8.80 18.53 12.27
N GLY A 97 8.20 19.64 12.67
CA GLY A 97 7.78 19.89 14.06
C GLY A 97 6.83 18.81 14.58
N ARG A 98 6.93 18.49 15.89
CA ARG A 98 6.10 17.43 16.51
C ARG A 98 4.60 17.63 16.30
N PRO A 99 4.00 18.84 16.45
CA PRO A 99 2.58 19.03 16.23
C PRO A 99 2.16 18.77 14.76
N ALA A 100 2.97 19.22 13.80
CA ALA A 100 2.71 18.99 12.38
C ALA A 100 2.83 17.50 12.00
N ALA A 101 3.82 16.79 12.56
CA ALA A 101 3.97 15.36 12.38
C ALA A 101 2.80 14.58 13.00
N LEU A 102 2.28 15.00 14.16
CA LEU A 102 1.11 14.40 14.78
C LEU A 102 -0.16 14.65 13.95
N LEU A 103 -0.36 15.87 13.46
CA LEU A 103 -1.50 16.19 12.59
C LEU A 103 -1.51 15.32 11.34
N ALA A 104 -0.38 15.16 10.67
CA ALA A 104 -0.28 14.32 9.49
C ALA A 104 -0.45 12.82 9.82
N ALA A 105 0.02 12.36 10.97
CA ALA A 105 -0.23 11.00 11.47
C ALA A 105 -1.71 10.73 11.65
N LEU A 106 -2.45 11.65 12.28
CA LEU A 106 -3.90 11.55 12.45
C LEU A 106 -4.64 11.62 11.10
N ALA A 107 -4.22 12.53 10.20
CA ALA A 107 -4.81 12.65 8.88
C ALA A 107 -4.64 11.35 8.06
N PHE A 108 -3.47 10.71 8.12
CA PHE A 108 -3.23 9.44 7.43
C PHE A 108 -4.01 8.29 8.07
N GLN A 109 -3.91 8.13 9.40
CA GLN A 109 -4.56 7.06 10.15
C GLN A 109 -6.08 7.05 9.98
N PHE A 110 -6.71 8.23 9.93
CA PHE A 110 -8.16 8.40 9.82
C PHE A 110 -8.61 8.81 8.41
N SER A 111 -7.76 8.60 7.41
CA SER A 111 -8.15 8.81 6.01
C SER A 111 -9.16 7.76 5.56
N ASP A 112 -10.05 8.14 4.64
CA ASP A 112 -11.07 7.24 4.08
C ASP A 112 -10.46 5.96 3.47
N PRO A 113 -9.32 5.97 2.77
CA PRO A 113 -8.70 4.74 2.28
C PRO A 113 -8.43 3.69 3.37
N LEU A 114 -8.14 4.10 4.60
CA LEU A 114 -7.96 3.18 5.72
C LEU A 114 -9.28 2.88 6.43
N LEU A 115 -10.11 3.88 6.70
CA LEU A 115 -11.34 3.70 7.49
C LEU A 115 -12.43 2.96 6.73
N LEU A 116 -12.61 3.23 5.42
CA LEU A 116 -13.63 2.56 4.62
C LEU A 116 -13.29 1.10 4.33
N HIS A 117 -12.01 0.72 4.47
CA HIS A 117 -11.54 -0.63 4.23
C HIS A 117 -11.32 -1.45 5.50
N LEU A 118 -11.90 -1.05 6.64
CA LEU A 118 -11.79 -1.83 7.89
C LEU A 118 -12.29 -3.29 7.76
N GLY A 119 -13.21 -3.54 6.83
CA GLY A 119 -13.64 -4.88 6.46
C GLY A 119 -12.65 -5.67 5.59
N ASN A 120 -11.60 -5.01 5.06
CA ASN A 120 -10.53 -5.62 4.27
C ASN A 120 -9.21 -5.49 5.03
N LEU A 121 -9.00 -6.37 6.02
CA LEU A 121 -7.87 -6.32 6.93
C LEU A 121 -6.52 -6.40 6.19
N ASN A 122 -6.43 -7.19 5.12
CA ASN A 122 -5.19 -7.35 4.35
C ASN A 122 -4.76 -6.03 3.70
N LEU A 123 -5.72 -5.28 3.15
CA LEU A 123 -5.44 -3.99 2.53
C LEU A 123 -4.91 -2.98 3.57
N ILE A 124 -5.62 -2.81 4.70
CA ILE A 124 -5.16 -1.88 5.73
C ILE A 124 -3.84 -2.33 6.36
N ALA A 125 -3.63 -3.63 6.48
CA ALA A 125 -2.37 -4.17 6.99
C ALA A 125 -1.20 -3.79 6.08
N VAL A 126 -1.29 -4.00 4.76
CA VAL A 126 -0.25 -3.58 3.81
C VAL A 126 -0.04 -2.07 3.84
N LEU A 127 -1.11 -1.28 3.75
CA LEU A 127 -1.01 0.19 3.74
C LEU A 127 -0.42 0.76 5.03
N SER A 128 -0.60 0.09 6.16
CA SER A 128 -0.02 0.51 7.45
C SER A 128 1.52 0.50 7.46
N TRP A 129 2.15 -0.29 6.58
CA TRP A 129 3.60 -0.36 6.43
C TRP A 129 4.15 0.70 5.47
N LEU A 130 3.33 1.30 4.61
CA LEU A 130 3.80 2.30 3.64
C LEU A 130 4.65 3.42 4.25
N PRO A 131 4.24 4.09 5.35
CA PRO A 131 5.05 5.16 5.95
C PRO A 131 6.39 4.65 6.50
N TRP A 132 6.42 3.44 7.06
CA TRP A 132 7.63 2.83 7.58
C TRP A 132 8.63 2.51 6.47
N VAL A 133 8.16 1.87 5.39
CA VAL A 133 8.97 1.59 4.20
C VAL A 133 9.52 2.90 3.64
N ALA A 134 8.68 3.92 3.48
CA ALA A 134 9.09 5.23 2.97
C ALA A 134 10.13 5.92 3.88
N ALA A 135 9.97 5.84 5.22
CA ALA A 135 10.93 6.42 6.17
C ALA A 135 12.31 5.79 6.06
N VAL A 136 12.36 4.47 5.98
CA VAL A 136 13.63 3.72 5.89
C VAL A 136 14.24 3.84 4.50
N TYR A 137 13.41 3.83 3.45
CA TYR A 137 13.85 3.99 2.08
C TYR A 137 14.50 5.37 1.82
N THR A 138 13.88 6.45 2.31
CA THR A 138 14.49 7.78 2.22
C THR A 138 15.84 7.84 2.93
N ARG A 139 15.99 7.19 4.09
CA ARG A 139 17.29 7.06 4.77
C ARG A 139 18.31 6.28 3.94
N ALA A 140 17.89 5.24 3.20
CA ALA A 140 18.78 4.50 2.31
C ALA A 140 19.30 5.37 1.15
N LEU A 141 18.44 6.23 0.60
CA LEU A 141 18.82 7.18 -0.44
C LEU A 141 19.78 8.26 0.07
N GLU A 142 19.44 8.92 1.19
CA GLU A 142 20.21 9.99 1.78
C GLU A 142 21.56 9.50 2.34
N GLY A 143 21.51 8.47 3.19
CA GLY A 143 22.65 7.98 3.97
C GLY A 143 23.60 7.06 3.21
N ARG A 144 23.30 6.72 1.95
CA ARG A 144 24.10 5.80 1.12
C ARG A 144 24.41 4.47 1.82
N SER A 145 23.45 3.95 2.58
CA SER A 145 23.63 2.78 3.43
C SER A 145 22.88 1.55 2.90
N VAL A 146 23.62 0.47 2.65
CA VAL A 146 23.06 -0.85 2.28
C VAL A 146 22.19 -1.41 3.40
N ALA A 147 22.53 -1.14 4.67
CA ALA A 147 21.75 -1.62 5.81
C ALA A 147 20.34 -0.99 5.84
N TRP A 148 20.21 0.30 5.52
CA TRP A 148 18.91 0.94 5.40
C TRP A 148 18.10 0.40 4.21
N ALA A 149 18.77 0.08 3.09
CA ALA A 149 18.12 -0.56 1.95
C ALA A 149 17.63 -1.98 2.29
N ALA A 150 18.45 -2.77 2.98
CA ALA A 150 18.06 -4.10 3.45
C ALA A 150 16.89 -4.05 4.45
N LEU A 151 16.87 -3.06 5.36
CA LEU A 151 15.75 -2.86 6.28
C LEU A 151 14.48 -2.43 5.53
N ALA A 152 14.58 -1.56 4.51
CA ALA A 152 13.43 -1.20 3.68
C ALA A 152 12.86 -2.42 2.94
N ALA A 153 13.74 -3.30 2.42
CA ALA A 153 13.34 -4.55 1.80
C ALA A 153 12.62 -5.50 2.79
N LEU A 154 13.15 -5.62 4.00
CA LEU A 154 12.52 -6.43 5.05
C LEU A 154 11.13 -5.90 5.41
N LEU A 155 10.97 -4.59 5.61
CA LEU A 155 9.67 -4.00 5.93
C LEU A 155 8.67 -4.16 4.77
N LEU A 156 9.14 -4.02 3.51
CA LEU A 156 8.31 -4.29 2.34
C LEU A 156 7.92 -5.77 2.24
N ALA A 157 8.83 -6.69 2.56
CA ALA A 157 8.52 -8.12 2.61
C ALA A 157 7.47 -8.44 3.69
N VAL A 158 7.58 -7.83 4.87
CA VAL A 158 6.56 -7.96 5.93
C VAL A 158 5.21 -7.42 5.46
N ALA A 159 5.19 -6.27 4.77
CA ALA A 159 3.97 -5.74 4.16
C ALA A 159 3.37 -6.71 3.13
N ASN A 160 4.19 -7.31 2.27
CA ASN A 160 3.73 -8.28 1.27
C ASN A 160 3.07 -9.50 1.92
N TYR A 161 3.61 -9.99 3.03
CA TYR A 161 3.02 -11.11 3.78
C TYR A 161 1.64 -10.79 4.37
N ALA A 162 1.25 -9.53 4.50
CA ALA A 162 -0.10 -9.16 4.97
C ALA A 162 -1.21 -9.48 3.95
N GLY A 163 -0.83 -9.84 2.70
CA GLY A 163 -1.76 -10.53 1.80
C GLY A 163 -2.59 -9.65 0.87
N HIS A 164 -2.14 -8.43 0.54
CA HIS A 164 -2.81 -7.59 -0.48
C HIS A 164 -1.82 -7.22 -1.60
N ALA A 165 -1.67 -8.11 -2.58
CA ALA A 165 -0.67 -8.02 -3.65
C ALA A 165 -0.74 -6.68 -4.42
N GLN A 166 -1.94 -6.21 -4.77
CA GLN A 166 -2.15 -4.94 -5.46
C GLN A 166 -1.54 -3.75 -4.71
N SER A 167 -1.82 -3.62 -3.40
CA SER A 167 -1.25 -2.55 -2.58
C SER A 167 0.28 -2.66 -2.48
N SER A 168 0.82 -3.87 -2.42
CA SER A 168 2.27 -4.09 -2.42
C SER A 168 2.92 -3.60 -3.73
N VAL A 169 2.31 -3.90 -4.88
CA VAL A 169 2.77 -3.40 -6.18
C VAL A 169 2.67 -1.88 -6.24
N TYR A 170 1.58 -1.29 -5.73
CA TYR A 170 1.45 0.17 -5.66
C TYR A 170 2.53 0.82 -4.79
N ILE A 171 2.93 0.21 -3.67
CA ILE A 171 4.07 0.68 -2.88
C ILE A 171 5.35 0.64 -3.72
N GLY A 172 5.61 -0.45 -4.45
CA GLY A 172 6.76 -0.58 -5.34
C GLY A 172 6.80 0.51 -6.43
N LEU A 173 5.65 0.76 -7.08
CA LEU A 173 5.50 1.83 -8.09
C LEU A 173 5.67 3.23 -7.49
N ALA A 174 5.14 3.47 -6.28
CA ALA A 174 5.34 4.72 -5.57
C ALA A 174 6.82 4.97 -5.26
N LEU A 175 7.57 3.95 -4.83
CA LEU A 175 9.01 4.04 -4.62
C LEU A 175 9.77 4.30 -5.93
N LEU A 176 9.33 3.71 -7.05
CA LEU A 176 9.91 3.96 -8.37
C LEU A 176 9.72 5.42 -8.79
N VAL A 177 8.48 5.93 -8.73
CA VAL A 177 8.16 7.33 -9.07
C VAL A 177 8.93 8.29 -8.18
N PHE A 178 8.94 8.02 -6.87
CA PHE A 178 9.72 8.78 -5.90
C PHE A 178 11.19 8.83 -6.30
N THR A 179 11.78 7.69 -6.64
CA THR A 179 13.21 7.57 -7.00
C THR A 179 13.53 8.35 -8.27
N LEU A 180 12.69 8.24 -9.31
CA LEU A 180 12.92 8.93 -10.58
C LEU A 180 12.89 10.45 -10.39
N ILE A 181 11.93 10.96 -9.62
CA ILE A 181 11.85 12.41 -9.35
C ILE A 181 12.98 12.85 -8.41
N TRP A 182 13.33 12.03 -7.42
CA TRP A 182 14.50 12.28 -6.58
C TRP A 182 15.77 12.43 -7.43
N MET A 183 16.00 11.51 -8.34
CA MET A 183 17.17 11.56 -9.26
C MET A 183 17.15 12.81 -10.15
N TRP A 184 15.99 13.17 -10.67
CA TRP A 184 15.86 14.38 -11.48
C TRP A 184 16.21 15.63 -10.68
N ASN A 185 15.64 15.79 -9.50
CA ASN A 185 15.93 16.92 -8.61
C ASN A 185 17.41 16.99 -8.22
N ASP A 186 18.02 15.84 -7.93
CA ASP A 186 19.42 15.73 -7.54
C ASP A 186 20.35 16.02 -8.75
N SER A 187 19.96 15.64 -9.98
CA SER A 187 20.73 15.90 -11.20
C SER A 187 20.89 17.40 -11.49
N THR A 188 19.90 18.23 -11.09
CA THR A 188 19.96 19.69 -11.27
C THR A 188 20.91 20.38 -10.28
N ALA A 189 21.28 19.70 -9.19
CA ALA A 189 22.17 20.20 -8.15
C ALA A 189 23.61 19.66 -8.27
N ARG A 190 23.84 18.68 -9.19
CA ARG A 190 25.14 18.00 -9.36
C ARG A 190 26.02 18.68 -10.36
N GLU A 191 27.33 18.64 -10.09
CA GLU A 191 28.34 19.04 -11.07
C GLU A 191 28.37 18.08 -12.28
N ALA A 192 28.65 18.62 -13.48
CA ALA A 192 28.60 17.86 -14.75
C ALA A 192 29.54 16.63 -14.81
N ASN A 193 30.46 16.49 -13.87
CA ASN A 193 31.56 15.52 -13.87
C ASN A 193 31.35 14.29 -12.94
N GLU A 194 30.16 14.08 -12.35
CA GLU A 194 29.92 12.88 -11.54
C GLU A 194 29.85 11.59 -12.37
N SER A 195 30.42 10.50 -11.81
CA SER A 195 30.42 9.19 -12.46
C SER A 195 29.01 8.62 -12.63
N TRP A 196 28.79 7.84 -13.67
CA TRP A 196 27.53 7.15 -13.96
C TRP A 196 27.05 6.25 -12.78
N THR A 197 28.00 5.66 -12.05
CA THR A 197 27.69 4.81 -10.88
C THR A 197 27.00 5.59 -9.76
N ILE A 198 27.41 6.84 -9.55
CA ILE A 198 26.79 7.72 -8.55
C ILE A 198 25.38 8.13 -9.02
N ARG A 199 25.21 8.42 -10.30
CA ARG A 199 23.91 8.82 -10.88
C ARG A 199 22.88 7.69 -10.83
N LEU A 200 23.29 6.44 -11.11
CA LEU A 200 22.38 5.29 -11.13
C LEU A 200 22.14 4.65 -9.76
N ARG A 201 22.90 5.06 -8.76
CA ARG A 201 22.83 4.48 -7.42
C ARG A 201 21.40 4.48 -6.81
N PRO A 202 20.55 5.51 -6.91
CA PRO A 202 19.19 5.45 -6.39
C PRO A 202 18.37 4.31 -7.02
N LEU A 203 18.54 4.03 -8.32
CA LEU A 203 17.92 2.88 -8.99
C LEU A 203 18.48 1.56 -8.51
N LEU A 204 19.78 1.47 -8.22
CA LEU A 204 20.37 0.26 -7.63
C LEU A 204 19.84 0.00 -6.23
N VAL A 205 19.65 1.05 -5.43
CA VAL A 205 19.00 0.95 -4.10
C VAL A 205 17.56 0.46 -4.24
N LEU A 206 16.80 1.03 -5.18
CA LEU A 206 15.43 0.57 -5.47
C LEU A 206 15.43 -0.89 -5.91
N GLY A 207 16.26 -1.25 -6.88
CA GLY A 207 16.38 -2.63 -7.37
C GLY A 207 16.72 -3.61 -6.25
N MET A 208 17.68 -3.25 -5.39
CA MET A 208 18.03 -4.04 -4.21
C MET A 208 16.82 -4.23 -3.27
N VAL A 209 16.07 -3.16 -2.98
CA VAL A 209 14.89 -3.23 -2.10
C VAL A 209 13.82 -4.14 -2.69
N LEU A 210 13.49 -3.97 -3.97
CA LEU A 210 12.44 -4.76 -4.62
C LEU A 210 12.83 -6.23 -4.78
N VAL A 211 14.07 -6.50 -5.24
CA VAL A 211 14.56 -7.88 -5.42
C VAL A 211 14.67 -8.60 -4.08
N LEU A 212 15.26 -7.96 -3.07
CA LEU A 212 15.40 -8.59 -1.75
C LEU A 212 14.04 -8.81 -1.09
N ALA A 213 13.09 -7.88 -1.22
CA ALA A 213 11.73 -8.07 -0.73
C ALA A 213 11.03 -9.25 -1.44
N ALA A 214 11.17 -9.36 -2.77
CA ALA A 214 10.63 -10.49 -3.54
C ALA A 214 11.27 -11.83 -3.11
N LEU A 215 12.58 -11.87 -2.91
CA LEU A 215 13.27 -13.07 -2.44
C LEU A 215 12.84 -13.46 -1.02
N LEU A 216 12.67 -12.50 -0.13
CA LEU A 216 12.17 -12.76 1.23
C LEU A 216 10.72 -13.27 1.23
N THR A 217 9.89 -12.89 0.25
CA THR A 217 8.50 -13.35 0.12
C THR A 217 8.34 -14.53 -0.86
N ALA A 218 9.42 -15.03 -1.43
CA ALA A 218 9.44 -16.12 -2.40
C ALA A 218 8.62 -17.37 -1.99
N PRO A 219 8.61 -17.81 -0.71
CA PRO A 219 7.83 -18.98 -0.29
C PRO A 219 6.32 -18.87 -0.55
N VAL A 220 5.78 -17.65 -0.60
CA VAL A 220 4.37 -17.40 -0.94
C VAL A 220 4.22 -16.89 -2.37
N LEU A 221 5.16 -16.04 -2.80
CA LEU A 221 5.10 -15.38 -4.10
C LEU A 221 5.15 -16.38 -5.26
N PHE A 222 6.07 -17.35 -5.24
CA PHE A 222 6.20 -18.32 -6.34
C PHE A 222 4.99 -19.25 -6.46
N PRO A 223 4.48 -19.90 -5.40
CA PRO A 223 3.24 -20.65 -5.49
C PRO A 223 2.04 -19.81 -5.95
N ALA A 224 1.98 -18.54 -5.53
CA ALA A 224 0.90 -17.64 -5.94
C ALA A 224 0.97 -17.25 -7.42
N LEU A 225 2.17 -17.00 -7.96
CA LEU A 225 2.37 -16.73 -9.39
C LEU A 225 2.00 -17.95 -10.25
N GLU A 226 2.36 -19.15 -9.81
CA GLU A 226 1.96 -20.39 -10.48
C GLU A 226 0.42 -20.56 -10.43
N HIS A 227 -0.18 -20.37 -9.27
CA HIS A 227 -1.62 -20.51 -9.07
C HIS A 227 -2.44 -19.46 -9.83
N ALA A 228 -1.91 -18.25 -10.02
CA ALA A 228 -2.60 -17.15 -10.70
C ALA A 228 -3.07 -17.54 -12.12
N GLY A 229 -2.30 -18.37 -12.83
CA GLY A 229 -2.66 -18.89 -14.14
C GLY A 229 -3.87 -19.86 -14.16
N TYR A 230 -4.32 -20.33 -13.00
CA TYR A 230 -5.49 -21.19 -12.84
C TYR A 230 -6.71 -20.48 -12.25
N THR A 231 -6.63 -19.16 -12.08
CA THR A 231 -7.71 -18.34 -11.51
C THR A 231 -8.36 -17.49 -12.58
N GLU A 232 -9.60 -17.06 -12.35
CA GLU A 232 -10.32 -16.13 -13.24
C GLU A 232 -9.57 -14.81 -13.49
N ARG A 233 -8.59 -14.48 -12.64
CA ARG A 233 -7.80 -13.24 -12.76
C ARG A 233 -6.86 -13.25 -13.97
N GLY A 234 -6.46 -14.44 -14.45
CA GLY A 234 -5.66 -14.57 -15.66
C GLY A 234 -6.42 -14.18 -16.94
N ASP A 235 -7.76 -14.20 -16.87
CA ASP A 235 -8.65 -13.93 -18.02
C ASP A 235 -9.30 -12.52 -17.93
N PHE A 236 -8.87 -11.67 -17.00
CA PHE A 236 -9.44 -10.32 -16.85
C PHE A 236 -9.25 -9.49 -18.11
N THR A 237 -10.38 -9.02 -18.67
CA THR A 237 -10.36 -8.00 -19.71
C THR A 237 -9.97 -6.63 -19.12
N TYR A 238 -9.58 -5.66 -19.96
CA TYR A 238 -9.32 -4.31 -19.49
C TYR A 238 -10.54 -3.68 -18.79
N GLN A 239 -11.75 -4.05 -19.18
CA GLN A 239 -12.97 -3.59 -18.49
C GLN A 239 -13.05 -4.12 -17.06
N ASP A 240 -12.68 -5.39 -16.82
CA ASP A 240 -12.62 -5.97 -15.47
C ASP A 240 -11.55 -5.30 -14.60
N GLN A 241 -10.38 -5.02 -15.19
CA GLN A 241 -9.27 -4.34 -14.52
C GLN A 241 -9.63 -2.89 -14.14
N ALA A 242 -10.38 -2.20 -15.01
CA ALA A 242 -10.80 -0.81 -14.82
C ALA A 242 -12.08 -0.65 -13.98
N LEU A 243 -12.69 -1.73 -13.48
CA LEU A 243 -13.83 -1.66 -12.57
C LEU A 243 -13.49 -0.79 -11.36
N PHE A 244 -14.44 0.02 -10.91
CA PHE A 244 -14.28 0.95 -9.78
C PHE A 244 -13.18 2.01 -10.00
N SER A 245 -12.98 2.44 -11.24
CA SER A 245 -12.19 3.62 -11.56
C SER A 245 -12.80 4.86 -10.90
N LEU A 246 -11.96 5.77 -10.42
CA LEU A 246 -12.40 7.05 -9.87
C LEU A 246 -12.88 7.96 -11.02
N ALA A 247 -14.19 8.15 -11.17
CA ALA A 247 -14.68 9.12 -12.14
C ALA A 247 -14.19 10.53 -11.79
N PRO A 248 -13.84 11.40 -12.78
CA PRO A 248 -13.34 12.74 -12.49
C PRO A 248 -14.26 13.56 -11.59
N THR A 249 -15.58 13.37 -11.70
CA THR A 249 -16.57 14.02 -10.81
C THR A 249 -16.47 13.53 -9.38
N GLN A 250 -16.05 12.28 -9.14
CA GLN A 250 -15.86 11.72 -7.80
C GLN A 250 -14.67 12.34 -7.06
N ALA A 251 -13.79 13.08 -7.76
CA ALA A 251 -12.75 13.89 -7.13
C ALA A 251 -13.32 14.96 -6.18
N LEU A 252 -14.61 15.32 -6.31
CA LEU A 252 -15.32 16.12 -5.30
C LEU A 252 -15.31 15.46 -3.92
N GLY A 253 -15.16 14.13 -3.84
CA GLY A 253 -14.95 13.41 -2.60
C GLY A 253 -13.69 13.83 -1.82
N LEU A 254 -12.69 14.43 -2.47
CA LEU A 254 -11.54 15.05 -1.78
C LEU A 254 -11.95 16.20 -0.86
N LEU A 255 -13.03 16.92 -1.19
CA LEU A 255 -13.54 18.04 -0.43
C LEU A 255 -14.68 17.63 0.51
N THR A 256 -15.59 16.75 0.03
CA THR A 256 -16.78 16.33 0.77
C THR A 256 -16.96 14.82 0.62
N PRO A 257 -16.54 14.02 1.60
CA PRO A 257 -16.45 12.55 1.47
C PRO A 257 -17.81 11.86 1.27
N GLY A 258 -18.91 12.47 1.66
CA GLY A 258 -20.25 11.94 1.49
C GLY A 258 -21.03 12.55 0.32
N PHE A 259 -20.39 13.32 -0.57
CA PHE A 259 -21.07 14.06 -1.64
C PHE A 259 -21.96 13.17 -2.52
N PHE A 260 -21.49 12.00 -2.92
CA PHE A 260 -22.27 11.05 -3.73
C PHE A 260 -23.03 10.01 -2.92
N GLY A 261 -23.15 10.19 -1.62
CA GLY A 261 -23.70 9.21 -0.70
C GLY A 261 -22.69 8.17 -0.25
N ARG A 262 -23.07 7.42 0.78
CA ARG A 262 -22.25 6.33 1.32
C ARG A 262 -23.11 5.09 1.51
N GLY A 263 -22.67 3.99 0.91
CA GLY A 263 -23.36 2.71 0.98
C GLY A 263 -24.52 2.55 -0.01
N PRO A 264 -24.98 1.32 -0.24
CA PRO A 264 -25.90 0.98 -1.32
C PRO A 264 -27.25 1.73 -1.28
N ALA A 265 -27.75 2.04 -0.09
CA ALA A 265 -29.06 2.69 0.10
C ALA A 265 -29.04 4.22 -0.07
N LEU A 266 -27.86 4.85 0.02
CA LEU A 266 -27.73 6.31 0.04
C LEU A 266 -26.92 6.85 -1.15
N HIS A 267 -26.55 6.00 -2.03
CA HIS A 267 -25.71 6.27 -3.18
C HIS A 267 -26.52 6.81 -4.36
N TRP A 268 -25.99 7.73 -5.14
CA TRP A 268 -26.73 8.36 -6.26
C TRP A 268 -27.04 7.43 -7.43
N GLY A 269 -26.66 6.14 -7.37
CA GLY A 269 -27.03 5.14 -8.37
C GLY A 269 -26.33 5.23 -9.73
N LEU A 270 -25.44 6.21 -9.91
CA LEU A 270 -24.66 6.36 -11.17
C LEU A 270 -23.47 5.40 -11.24
N TRP A 271 -23.02 4.90 -10.09
CA TRP A 271 -21.88 4.01 -9.96
C TRP A 271 -22.20 2.92 -8.96
N ASP A 272 -21.77 1.70 -9.22
CA ASP A 272 -21.93 0.56 -8.31
C ASP A 272 -21.20 0.77 -6.98
N ARG A 273 -20.10 1.53 -7.03
CA ARG A 273 -19.26 1.86 -5.89
C ARG A 273 -18.58 3.20 -6.10
N VAL A 274 -18.53 4.00 -5.04
CA VAL A 274 -17.78 5.26 -5.00
C VAL A 274 -16.60 5.09 -4.06
N GLU A 275 -15.38 5.10 -4.61
CA GLU A 275 -14.17 5.21 -3.81
C GLU A 275 -13.95 6.67 -3.43
N THR A 276 -13.59 6.91 -2.18
CA THR A 276 -13.48 8.27 -1.65
C THR A 276 -12.05 8.54 -1.21
N PRO A 277 -11.27 9.34 -1.95
CA PRO A 277 -9.87 9.64 -1.61
C PRO A 277 -9.74 10.73 -0.53
N TYR A 278 -10.63 10.79 0.44
CA TYR A 278 -10.68 11.85 1.44
C TYR A 278 -9.66 11.65 2.56
N ALA A 279 -8.83 12.64 2.77
CA ALA A 279 -7.84 12.69 3.87
C ALA A 279 -8.01 13.93 4.77
N GLY A 280 -9.15 14.62 4.66
CA GLY A 280 -9.44 15.85 5.39
C GLY A 280 -9.19 17.12 4.57
N VAL A 281 -10.16 18.03 4.57
CA VAL A 281 -10.05 19.33 3.85
C VAL A 281 -8.87 20.15 4.38
N VAL A 282 -8.67 20.19 5.69
CA VAL A 282 -7.54 20.90 6.30
C VAL A 282 -6.21 20.34 5.80
N THR A 283 -6.08 19.02 5.70
CA THR A 283 -4.88 18.36 5.17
C THR A 283 -4.64 18.76 3.71
N LEU A 284 -5.69 18.77 2.89
CA LEU A 284 -5.60 19.18 1.49
C LEU A 284 -5.17 20.65 1.35
N LEU A 285 -5.78 21.55 2.12
CA LEU A 285 -5.43 22.97 2.11
C LEU A 285 -3.99 23.21 2.56
N LEU A 286 -3.54 22.49 3.60
CA LEU A 286 -2.15 22.57 4.07
C LEU A 286 -1.18 22.02 3.02
N ALA A 287 -1.53 20.95 2.31
CA ALA A 287 -0.71 20.39 1.25
C ALA A 287 -0.58 21.37 0.07
N ILE A 288 -1.68 21.98 -0.37
CA ILE A 288 -1.68 23.01 -1.40
C ILE A 288 -0.86 24.23 -0.93
N GLY A 289 -1.09 24.71 0.29
CA GLY A 289 -0.34 25.80 0.88
C GLY A 289 1.16 25.51 0.96
N ALA A 290 1.55 24.28 1.31
CA ALA A 290 2.95 23.87 1.32
C ALA A 290 3.60 23.98 -0.07
N VAL A 291 2.91 23.56 -1.13
CA VAL A 291 3.43 23.66 -2.51
C VAL A 291 3.54 25.11 -2.97
N LEU A 292 2.54 25.94 -2.65
CA LEU A 292 2.47 27.34 -3.12
C LEU A 292 3.43 28.27 -2.36
N LEU A 293 3.57 28.05 -1.04
CA LEU A 293 4.29 28.96 -0.14
C LEU A 293 5.72 28.50 0.16
N ALA A 294 6.09 27.28 -0.19
CA ALA A 294 7.42 26.76 0.06
C ALA A 294 8.50 27.53 -0.74
N GLY A 295 9.59 27.88 -0.07
CA GLY A 295 10.79 28.35 -0.75
C GLY A 295 11.43 27.24 -1.61
N ASP A 296 12.30 27.61 -2.55
CA ASP A 296 12.82 26.71 -3.58
C ASP A 296 13.47 25.43 -3.05
N VAL A 297 14.20 25.51 -1.94
CA VAL A 297 14.86 24.35 -1.30
C VAL A 297 13.81 23.34 -0.81
N VAL A 298 12.81 23.82 -0.08
CA VAL A 298 11.73 22.96 0.46
C VAL A 298 10.86 22.44 -0.70
N ARG A 299 10.56 23.29 -1.69
CA ARG A 299 9.78 22.90 -2.86
C ARG A 299 10.43 21.75 -3.63
N ARG A 300 11.75 21.76 -3.84
CA ARG A 300 12.48 20.65 -4.46
C ARG A 300 12.33 19.36 -3.65
N GLN A 301 12.35 19.42 -2.32
CA GLN A 301 12.16 18.27 -1.44
C GLN A 301 10.70 17.73 -1.48
N LEU A 302 9.71 18.59 -1.82
CA LEU A 302 8.30 18.19 -1.97
C LEU A 302 8.03 17.44 -3.28
N TRP A 303 8.77 17.71 -4.36
CA TRP A 303 8.50 17.15 -5.68
C TRP A 303 8.37 15.62 -5.74
N PRO A 304 9.24 14.81 -5.09
CA PRO A 304 9.08 13.37 -5.09
C PRO A 304 7.75 12.92 -4.48
N TRP A 305 7.32 13.54 -3.38
CA TRP A 305 6.06 13.24 -2.69
C TRP A 305 4.85 13.67 -3.51
N LEU A 306 4.91 14.86 -4.08
CA LEU A 306 3.87 15.38 -4.97
C LEU A 306 3.74 14.50 -6.23
N GLY A 307 4.85 14.06 -6.78
CA GLY A 307 4.85 13.15 -7.93
C GLY A 307 4.20 11.82 -7.61
N VAL A 308 4.45 11.24 -6.44
CA VAL A 308 3.76 10.03 -5.97
C VAL A 308 2.27 10.29 -5.81
N ALA A 309 1.85 11.43 -5.26
CA ALA A 309 0.44 11.77 -5.09
C ALA A 309 -0.27 11.95 -6.45
N ILE A 310 0.37 12.65 -7.41
CA ILE A 310 -0.15 12.81 -8.77
C ILE A 310 -0.22 11.46 -9.49
N PHE A 311 0.83 10.65 -9.41
CA PHE A 311 0.86 9.33 -10.01
C PHE A 311 -0.28 8.44 -9.46
N GLY A 312 -0.45 8.40 -8.14
CA GLY A 312 -1.53 7.64 -7.49
C GLY A 312 -2.91 8.14 -7.93
N PHE A 313 -3.12 9.45 -7.98
CA PHE A 313 -4.38 10.04 -8.45
C PHE A 313 -4.67 9.69 -9.92
N LEU A 314 -3.68 9.83 -10.81
CA LEU A 314 -3.83 9.46 -12.22
C LEU A 314 -4.08 7.96 -12.41
N THR A 315 -3.46 7.11 -11.60
CA THR A 315 -3.72 5.67 -11.61
C THR A 315 -5.14 5.37 -11.14
N ALA A 316 -5.61 6.05 -10.08
CA ALA A 316 -6.96 5.91 -9.54
C ALA A 316 -8.06 6.28 -10.54
N LEU A 317 -7.80 7.22 -11.46
CA LEU A 317 -8.73 7.55 -12.54
C LEU A 317 -9.01 6.36 -13.47
N GLY A 318 -8.16 5.33 -13.50
CA GLY A 318 -8.39 4.09 -14.24
C GLY A 318 -8.72 4.33 -15.70
N VAL A 319 -9.93 3.96 -16.12
CA VAL A 319 -10.42 4.11 -17.51
C VAL A 319 -10.48 5.56 -17.99
N TYR A 320 -10.54 6.53 -17.08
CA TYR A 320 -10.59 7.95 -17.44
C TYR A 320 -9.21 8.58 -17.69
N ALA A 321 -8.11 7.81 -17.49
CA ALA A 321 -6.75 8.26 -17.75
C ALA A 321 -5.94 7.15 -18.43
N ILE A 322 -4.99 7.55 -19.29
CA ILE A 322 -4.17 6.60 -20.07
C ILE A 322 -3.16 5.82 -19.21
N LEU A 323 -2.80 6.36 -18.03
CA LEU A 323 -1.74 5.81 -17.20
C LEU A 323 -2.05 4.38 -16.75
N HIS A 324 -3.28 4.11 -16.30
CA HIS A 324 -3.69 2.77 -15.88
C HIS A 324 -3.53 1.75 -17.01
N GLY A 325 -3.98 2.10 -18.23
CA GLY A 325 -3.82 1.22 -19.39
C GLY A 325 -2.36 0.93 -19.74
N TRP A 326 -1.45 1.90 -19.56
CA TRP A 326 -0.02 1.65 -19.74
C TRP A 326 0.55 0.72 -18.66
N LEU A 327 0.11 0.89 -17.41
CA LEU A 327 0.55 0.01 -16.32
C LEU A 327 0.15 -1.43 -16.55
N THR A 328 -1.05 -1.70 -17.09
CA THR A 328 -1.50 -3.06 -17.42
C THR A 328 -0.66 -3.75 -18.50
N VAL A 329 -0.03 -2.96 -19.39
CA VAL A 329 0.83 -3.49 -20.46
C VAL A 329 2.30 -3.60 -20.03
N ILE A 330 2.79 -2.63 -19.23
CA ILE A 330 4.22 -2.49 -18.92
C ILE A 330 4.62 -3.25 -17.66
N VAL A 331 3.73 -3.30 -16.65
CA VAL A 331 4.03 -3.88 -15.34
C VAL A 331 3.55 -5.33 -15.29
N PRO A 332 4.44 -6.31 -15.21
CA PRO A 332 4.05 -7.73 -15.19
C PRO A 332 3.07 -8.05 -14.06
N GLY A 333 1.96 -8.72 -14.37
CA GLY A 333 0.94 -9.11 -13.41
C GLY A 333 0.02 -7.98 -12.94
N PHE A 334 0.18 -6.75 -13.44
CA PHE A 334 -0.72 -5.64 -13.12
C PHE A 334 -2.12 -5.84 -13.70
N ASP A 335 -2.22 -6.55 -14.81
CA ASP A 335 -3.44 -6.97 -15.49
C ASP A 335 -4.34 -7.91 -14.66
N GLN A 336 -3.83 -8.49 -13.59
CA GLN A 336 -4.60 -9.31 -12.64
C GLN A 336 -5.28 -8.51 -11.52
N PHE A 337 -5.07 -7.18 -11.48
CA PHE A 337 -5.66 -6.30 -10.48
C PHE A 337 -6.89 -5.57 -11.04
N ARG A 338 -7.79 -5.25 -10.13
CA ARG A 338 -8.99 -4.44 -10.41
C ARG A 338 -9.13 -3.33 -9.37
N ALA A 339 -10.06 -2.41 -9.59
CA ALA A 339 -10.33 -1.30 -8.69
C ALA A 339 -9.10 -0.35 -8.53
N PRO A 340 -8.71 0.35 -9.61
CA PRO A 340 -7.55 1.25 -9.60
C PRO A 340 -7.65 2.39 -8.60
N ALA A 341 -8.85 2.71 -8.12
CA ALA A 341 -9.10 3.78 -7.14
C ALA A 341 -8.83 3.37 -5.67
N ARG A 342 -8.43 2.13 -5.43
CA ARG A 342 -8.09 1.64 -4.08
C ARG A 342 -6.71 2.05 -3.61
#